data_d9b57e7259c67cbff634dccc70c35218
#
_entry.id   d9b57e7259c67cbff634dccc70c35218
#
_cell.length_a   1.000
_cell.length_b   1.000
_cell.length_c   1.000
_cell.angle_alpha   90.00
_cell.angle_beta   90.00
_cell.angle_gamma   90.00
#
_symmetry.space_group_name_H-M   'P 1'
#
loop_
_entity.id
_entity.type
_entity.pdbx_description
1 polymer ?
#
loop_
_entity_poly.entity_id
_entity_poly.type
_entity_poly.pdbx_seq_one_letter_code
_entity_poly.pdbx_strand_id
1 'polypeptide(L)'
;MNSKNGQYLINLEKLDIVFLCEKIKEERDESMKKAGIITIYGDYENYGNRLQNYAVQECLKKLNLDPFTIKYMHIGAEEEASTIDYNLDRLAAFKDFNDNIKFYDEKIYVDRETPEGYGNDLDYVCIGSDQIWNYNFRRIFSRKAFADFMPKVKKMAFSASIGVSNAPDKDTEDYKIFAENLNEFKAISVREEAAKDIIKEISGRDDVKVVLDPTMIVTREDWEKVIKRPKQLKTDNYIVKCFLGTVEPEKEAAIQKFAKENGCEVIDVMSEDSEYFGIGPAEFVYLEKNAKLVATDSFHSSVFAIIFDTPFVVFQRSDNKLKSMHSRIETLLGTFKLEHRIFENEITDDMFRQEDNEVAQKILAEKRKDAMDYFKTVLV
;
A
#
# COMPACT_ATOMS: atom_id res chain seq x y z
N MET A 1 13.37 40.56 45.15
CA MET A 1 12.27 40.77 44.17
C MET A 1 12.84 40.79 42.75
N ASN A 2 13.20 39.69 42.12
CA ASN A 2 13.65 39.72 40.71
C ASN A 2 13.72 38.31 40.06
N SER A 3 12.90 37.35 40.45
CA SER A 3 12.88 36.02 39.80
C SER A 3 11.55 35.62 39.15
N LYS A 4 10.49 36.38 39.33
CA LYS A 4 9.19 36.09 38.73
C LYS A 4 8.96 36.72 37.35
N ASN A 5 9.62 37.85 37.05
CA ASN A 5 9.43 38.53 35.76
C ASN A 5 10.17 37.83 34.58
N GLY A 6 11.27 37.14 34.85
CA GLY A 6 12.00 36.40 33.81
C GLY A 6 11.26 35.15 33.30
N GLN A 7 10.49 34.48 34.17
CA GLN A 7 9.72 33.28 33.80
C GLN A 7 8.44 33.62 33.04
N TYR A 8 7.86 34.78 33.24
CA TYR A 8 6.71 35.28 32.49
C TYR A 8 7.07 35.70 31.07
N LEU A 9 8.23 36.36 30.88
CA LEU A 9 8.71 36.75 29.55
C LEU A 9 9.09 35.53 28.70
N ILE A 10 9.74 34.51 29.28
CA ILE A 10 10.09 33.26 28.55
C ILE A 10 8.83 32.44 28.16
N ASN A 11 7.76 32.51 28.95
CA ASN A 11 6.51 31.86 28.62
C ASN A 11 5.72 32.60 27.53
N LEU A 12 5.77 33.94 27.48
CA LEU A 12 5.13 34.72 26.42
C LEU A 12 5.84 34.53 25.08
N GLU A 13 7.17 34.57 25.03
CA GLU A 13 7.94 34.31 23.81
C GLU A 13 7.70 32.86 23.26
N LYS A 14 7.56 31.85 24.12
CA LYS A 14 7.24 30.49 23.71
C LYS A 14 5.82 30.36 23.19
N LEU A 15 4.83 31.04 23.78
CA LEU A 15 3.46 31.07 23.30
C LEU A 15 3.37 31.77 21.95
N ASP A 16 4.09 32.89 21.76
CA ASP A 16 4.12 33.61 20.49
C ASP A 16 4.79 32.79 19.38
N ILE A 17 5.86 32.03 19.69
CA ILE A 17 6.50 31.13 18.73
C ILE A 17 5.58 29.96 18.34
N VAL A 18 4.89 29.36 19.31
CA VAL A 18 3.94 28.27 19.03
C VAL A 18 2.77 28.77 18.17
N PHE A 19 2.19 29.92 18.52
CA PHE A 19 1.12 30.54 17.75
C PHE A 19 1.57 30.95 16.34
N LEU A 20 2.79 31.47 16.21
CA LEU A 20 3.38 31.81 14.90
C LEU A 20 3.66 30.55 14.09
N CYS A 21 4.14 29.47 14.71
CA CYS A 21 4.32 28.18 14.05
C CYS A 21 3.01 27.54 13.60
N GLU A 22 1.94 27.65 14.40
CA GLU A 22 0.60 27.20 14.04
C GLU A 22 0.04 28.02 12.87
N LYS A 23 0.16 29.36 12.94
CA LYS A 23 -0.28 30.24 11.86
C LYS A 23 0.48 30.06 10.56
N ILE A 24 1.80 29.83 10.61
CA ILE A 24 2.61 29.48 9.44
C ILE A 24 2.23 28.10 8.90
N LYS A 25 1.87 27.15 9.75
CA LYS A 25 1.33 25.85 9.34
C LYS A 25 -0.02 25.99 8.64
N GLU A 26 -0.95 26.75 9.22
CA GLU A 26 -2.26 27.02 8.63
C GLU A 26 -2.14 27.74 7.29
N GLU A 27 -1.34 28.81 7.18
CA GLU A 27 -1.10 29.54 5.93
C GLU A 27 -0.38 28.66 4.88
N ARG A 28 0.42 27.68 5.30
CA ARG A 28 1.09 26.71 4.41
C ARG A 28 0.11 25.63 3.93
N ASP A 29 -0.81 25.18 4.78
CA ASP A 29 -1.87 24.23 4.44
C ASP A 29 -2.90 24.85 3.48
N GLU A 30 -3.25 26.13 3.65
CA GLU A 30 -4.16 26.83 2.73
C GLU A 30 -3.55 27.06 1.33
N SER A 31 -2.22 27.04 1.19
CA SER A 31 -1.50 27.25 -0.06
C SER A 31 -1.18 25.96 -0.83
N MET A 32 -1.25 24.80 -0.19
CA MET A 32 -0.94 23.52 -0.84
C MET A 32 -2.09 23.06 -1.72
N LYS A 33 -1.76 22.57 -2.93
CA LYS A 33 -2.76 21.97 -3.82
C LYS A 33 -3.31 20.69 -3.25
N LYS A 34 -4.62 20.53 -3.29
CA LYS A 34 -5.34 19.37 -2.75
C LYS A 34 -5.36 18.22 -3.75
N ALA A 35 -5.12 17.01 -3.27
CA ALA A 35 -5.14 15.79 -4.06
C ALA A 35 -6.07 14.73 -3.45
N GLY A 36 -7.15 14.38 -4.14
CA GLY A 36 -7.99 13.24 -3.79
C GLY A 36 -7.35 11.93 -4.22
N ILE A 37 -7.40 10.90 -3.40
CA ILE A 37 -6.88 9.56 -3.70
C ILE A 37 -8.04 8.59 -3.80
N ILE A 38 -8.16 7.89 -4.94
CA ILE A 38 -9.08 6.78 -5.13
C ILE A 38 -8.26 5.49 -5.14
N THR A 39 -8.48 4.63 -4.16
CA THR A 39 -7.81 3.34 -4.04
C THR A 39 -8.73 2.34 -3.35
N ILE A 40 -8.32 1.07 -3.29
CA ILE A 40 -9.04 0.06 -2.53
C ILE A 40 -8.99 0.42 -1.05
N TYR A 41 -10.18 0.62 -0.48
CA TYR A 41 -10.40 1.00 0.90
C TYR A 41 -11.60 0.21 1.46
N GLY A 42 -11.58 -0.16 2.71
CA GLY A 42 -12.72 -0.81 3.36
C GLY A 42 -12.47 -2.25 3.80
N ASP A 43 -11.41 -2.87 3.32
CA ASP A 43 -11.00 -4.20 3.75
C ASP A 43 -10.18 -4.13 5.05
N TYR A 44 -10.68 -4.77 6.11
CA TYR A 44 -10.01 -4.88 7.42
C TYR A 44 -9.20 -6.17 7.56
N GLU A 45 -9.10 -6.97 6.51
CA GLU A 45 -8.33 -8.21 6.51
C GLU A 45 -6.99 -8.06 5.77
N ASN A 46 -6.89 -7.08 4.90
CA ASN A 46 -5.73 -6.86 4.05
C ASN A 46 -4.87 -5.69 4.53
N TYR A 47 -3.75 -6.01 5.16
CA TYR A 47 -2.78 -5.01 5.62
C TYR A 47 -2.28 -4.12 4.47
N GLY A 48 -2.02 -4.70 3.30
CA GLY A 48 -1.50 -4.00 2.13
C GLY A 48 -2.39 -2.84 1.69
N ASN A 49 -3.72 -2.98 1.75
CA ASN A 49 -4.65 -1.93 1.37
C ASN A 49 -4.50 -0.67 2.22
N ARG A 50 -4.26 -0.83 3.53
CA ARG A 50 -4.03 0.32 4.44
C ARG A 50 -2.65 0.91 4.27
N LEU A 51 -1.65 0.05 4.19
CA LEU A 51 -0.25 0.44 4.12
C LEU A 51 0.06 1.18 2.81
N GLN A 52 -0.47 0.71 1.67
CA GLN A 52 -0.30 1.43 0.41
C GLN A 52 -1.05 2.77 0.39
N ASN A 53 -2.23 2.85 1.01
CA ASN A 53 -2.99 4.10 1.10
C ASN A 53 -2.22 5.16 1.90
N TYR A 54 -1.73 4.79 3.10
CA TYR A 54 -0.83 5.64 3.87
C TYR A 54 0.38 6.08 3.06
N ALA A 55 1.03 5.13 2.37
CA ALA A 55 2.22 5.40 1.59
C ALA A 55 1.98 6.37 0.42
N VAL A 56 0.85 6.28 -0.28
CA VAL A 56 0.47 7.25 -1.32
C VAL A 56 0.38 8.65 -0.72
N GLN A 57 -0.27 8.81 0.44
CA GLN A 57 -0.36 10.11 1.10
C GLN A 57 1.03 10.66 1.46
N GLU A 58 1.90 9.84 2.04
CA GLU A 58 3.26 10.27 2.39
C GLU A 58 4.08 10.68 1.16
N CYS A 59 3.92 9.96 0.04
CA CYS A 59 4.55 10.34 -1.21
C CYS A 59 4.03 11.69 -1.75
N LEU A 60 2.71 11.90 -1.73
CA LEU A 60 2.10 13.15 -2.20
C LEU A 60 2.46 14.33 -1.30
N LYS A 61 2.54 14.15 0.02
CA LYS A 61 3.05 15.17 0.97
C LYS A 61 4.49 15.59 0.64
N LYS A 62 5.37 14.63 0.28
CA LYS A 62 6.73 14.90 -0.17
C LYS A 62 6.79 15.66 -1.50
N LEU A 63 5.71 15.65 -2.26
CA LEU A 63 5.52 16.41 -3.50
C LEU A 63 4.81 17.76 -3.28
N ASN A 64 4.69 18.22 -2.03
CA ASN A 64 4.02 19.45 -1.60
C ASN A 64 2.53 19.50 -1.98
N LEU A 65 1.84 18.37 -1.89
CA LEU A 65 0.39 18.28 -1.99
C LEU A 65 -0.24 18.04 -0.62
N ASP A 66 -1.50 18.44 -0.45
CA ASP A 66 -2.37 18.06 0.65
C ASP A 66 -3.27 16.89 0.21
N PRO A 67 -2.92 15.63 0.57
CA PRO A 67 -3.63 14.45 0.10
C PRO A 67 -4.78 14.05 1.01
N PHE A 68 -5.87 13.57 0.40
CA PHE A 68 -7.05 13.04 1.07
C PHE A 68 -7.47 11.72 0.42
N THR A 69 -7.70 10.69 1.19
CA THR A 69 -8.30 9.46 0.66
C THR A 69 -9.80 9.61 0.53
N ILE A 70 -10.31 9.45 -0.67
CA ILE A 70 -11.74 9.40 -0.97
C ILE A 70 -12.25 8.01 -0.57
N LYS A 71 -13.24 7.95 0.32
CA LYS A 71 -13.88 6.70 0.72
C LYS A 71 -14.74 6.18 -0.43
N TYR A 72 -14.17 5.28 -1.20
CA TYR A 72 -14.76 4.66 -2.38
C TYR A 72 -15.20 3.24 -2.06
N MET A 73 -16.51 2.96 -2.14
CA MET A 73 -17.09 1.69 -1.72
C MET A 73 -18.37 1.35 -2.49
N HIS A 74 -18.86 0.12 -2.41
CA HIS A 74 -20.19 -0.25 -2.89
C HIS A 74 -21.26 -0.03 -1.79
N ILE A 75 -22.53 0.09 -2.21
CA ILE A 75 -23.65 0.15 -1.27
C ILE A 75 -23.70 -1.14 -0.47
N GLY A 76 -23.97 -1.02 0.84
CA GLY A 76 -24.03 -2.17 1.74
C GLY A 76 -22.67 -2.61 2.28
N ALA A 77 -21.55 -2.05 1.80
CA ALA A 77 -20.23 -2.40 2.34
C ALA A 77 -20.12 -2.21 3.86
N GLU A 78 -20.78 -1.17 4.41
CA GLU A 78 -20.80 -0.92 5.86
C GLU A 78 -21.75 -1.88 6.59
N GLU A 79 -22.87 -2.27 5.97
CA GLU A 79 -23.82 -3.26 6.51
C GLU A 79 -23.21 -4.66 6.46
N GLU A 80 -22.60 -5.04 5.35
CA GLU A 80 -21.84 -6.29 5.21
C GLU A 80 -20.73 -6.36 6.27
N ALA A 81 -19.96 -5.28 6.44
CA ALA A 81 -18.93 -5.20 7.46
C ALA A 81 -19.50 -5.34 8.90
N SER A 82 -20.74 -4.93 9.14
CA SER A 82 -21.39 -5.11 10.45
C SER A 82 -21.92 -6.52 10.69
N THR A 83 -22.11 -7.32 9.65
CA THR A 83 -22.64 -8.70 9.73
C THR A 83 -21.54 -9.77 9.73
N ILE A 84 -20.32 -9.42 9.31
CA ILE A 84 -19.18 -10.32 9.37
C ILE A 84 -18.69 -10.36 10.83
N ASP A 85 -18.48 -11.55 11.35
CA ASP A 85 -17.91 -11.76 12.69
C ASP A 85 -16.41 -11.39 12.65
N TYR A 86 -16.16 -10.08 12.60
CA TYR A 86 -14.79 -9.57 12.64
C TYR A 86 -14.20 -9.79 14.03
N ASN A 87 -12.95 -10.20 14.07
CA ASN A 87 -12.15 -10.08 15.28
C ASN A 87 -12.12 -8.58 15.68
N LEU A 88 -12.74 -8.25 16.82
CA LEU A 88 -12.91 -6.88 17.28
C LEU A 88 -11.57 -6.16 17.52
N ASP A 89 -10.55 -6.92 17.96
CA ASP A 89 -9.21 -6.38 18.17
C ASP A 89 -8.58 -5.97 16.83
N ARG A 90 -8.73 -6.79 15.79
CA ARG A 90 -8.25 -6.49 14.44
C ARG A 90 -8.93 -5.25 13.87
N LEU A 91 -10.25 -5.16 14.00
CA LEU A 91 -11.01 -4.00 13.57
C LEU A 91 -10.56 -2.73 14.27
N ALA A 92 -10.35 -2.79 15.60
CA ALA A 92 -9.85 -1.66 16.39
C ALA A 92 -8.45 -1.25 15.95
N ALA A 93 -7.54 -2.20 15.76
CA ALA A 93 -6.16 -1.93 15.35
C ALA A 93 -6.07 -1.32 13.93
N PHE A 94 -6.93 -1.74 13.00
CA PHE A 94 -7.04 -1.11 11.68
C PHE A 94 -7.62 0.30 11.76
N LYS A 95 -8.61 0.55 12.65
CA LYS A 95 -9.14 1.89 12.90
C LYS A 95 -8.09 2.82 13.52
N ASP A 96 -7.31 2.33 14.48
CA ASP A 96 -6.20 3.07 15.06
C ASP A 96 -5.17 3.48 13.99
N PHE A 97 -4.87 2.60 13.05
CA PHE A 97 -3.95 2.94 11.95
C PHE A 97 -4.51 4.03 11.03
N ASN A 98 -5.84 4.13 10.88
CA ASN A 98 -6.47 5.16 10.07
C ASN A 98 -6.23 6.59 10.60
N ASP A 99 -5.80 6.77 11.84
CA ASP A 99 -5.40 8.08 12.38
C ASP A 99 -4.18 8.67 11.64
N ASN A 100 -3.42 7.82 10.92
CA ASN A 100 -2.32 8.24 10.06
C ASN A 100 -2.77 8.61 8.63
N ILE A 101 -4.05 8.46 8.30
CA ILE A 101 -4.61 8.67 6.96
C ILE A 101 -5.65 9.79 7.00
N LYS A 102 -5.45 10.82 6.20
CA LYS A 102 -6.41 11.91 6.05
C LYS A 102 -7.50 11.50 5.05
N PHE A 103 -8.76 11.58 5.46
CA PHE A 103 -9.88 11.21 4.61
C PHE A 103 -10.61 12.45 4.09
N TYR A 104 -11.14 12.35 2.87
CA TYR A 104 -12.09 13.32 2.34
C TYR A 104 -13.46 13.11 3.00
N ASP A 105 -14.15 14.18 3.32
CA ASP A 105 -15.36 14.11 4.16
C ASP A 105 -16.49 13.33 3.50
N GLU A 106 -16.69 13.53 2.19
CA GLU A 106 -17.76 12.89 1.44
C GLU A 106 -17.35 11.53 0.88
N LYS A 107 -18.24 10.54 1.03
CA LYS A 107 -18.08 9.18 0.47
C LYS A 107 -18.61 9.12 -0.95
N ILE A 108 -18.03 8.24 -1.75
CA ILE A 108 -18.53 7.88 -3.08
C ILE A 108 -18.91 6.40 -3.10
N TYR A 109 -20.04 6.14 -3.70
CA TYR A 109 -20.52 4.77 -3.92
C TYR A 109 -20.34 4.39 -5.38
N VAL A 110 -19.83 3.16 -5.62
CA VAL A 110 -19.61 2.58 -6.96
C VAL A 110 -20.90 2.60 -7.79
N ASP A 111 -22.00 2.28 -7.14
CA ASP A 111 -23.32 1.98 -7.69
C ASP A 111 -24.38 3.09 -7.49
N ARG A 112 -23.97 4.30 -7.09
CA ARG A 112 -24.85 5.50 -7.01
C ARG A 112 -24.28 6.64 -7.82
N GLU A 113 -25.15 7.56 -8.22
CA GLU A 113 -24.72 8.82 -8.80
C GLU A 113 -23.84 9.60 -7.81
N THR A 114 -22.82 10.24 -8.33
CA THR A 114 -21.97 11.13 -7.54
C THR A 114 -22.63 12.50 -7.45
N PRO A 115 -22.65 13.15 -6.27
CA PRO A 115 -23.21 14.50 -6.13
C PRO A 115 -22.57 15.47 -7.12
N GLU A 116 -23.39 16.39 -7.67
CA GLU A 116 -22.89 17.43 -8.56
C GLU A 116 -21.88 18.32 -7.81
N GLY A 117 -20.77 18.60 -8.47
CA GLY A 117 -19.70 19.41 -7.90
C GLY A 117 -18.75 18.68 -6.95
N TYR A 118 -18.91 17.37 -6.77
CA TYR A 118 -17.98 16.59 -5.96
C TYR A 118 -16.53 16.77 -6.41
N GLY A 119 -15.65 17.06 -5.44
CA GLY A 119 -14.22 17.23 -5.70
C GLY A 119 -13.84 18.53 -6.43
N ASN A 120 -14.76 19.50 -6.57
CA ASN A 120 -14.46 20.79 -7.22
C ASN A 120 -13.39 21.61 -6.48
N ASP A 121 -13.12 21.30 -5.22
CA ASP A 121 -12.06 21.92 -4.40
C ASP A 121 -10.72 21.16 -4.52
N LEU A 122 -10.66 20.07 -5.29
CA LEU A 122 -9.45 19.31 -5.54
C LEU A 122 -8.73 19.79 -6.80
N ASP A 123 -7.42 19.97 -6.71
CA ASP A 123 -6.56 20.29 -7.87
C ASP A 123 -6.19 19.04 -8.66
N TYR A 124 -6.05 17.91 -7.97
CA TYR A 124 -5.65 16.63 -8.53
C TYR A 124 -6.52 15.50 -8.00
N VAL A 125 -6.69 14.48 -8.82
CA VAL A 125 -7.13 13.16 -8.37
C VAL A 125 -6.08 12.12 -8.74
N CYS A 126 -5.68 11.33 -7.76
CA CYS A 126 -4.68 10.29 -7.85
C CYS A 126 -5.36 8.92 -7.76
N ILE A 127 -5.27 8.11 -8.80
CA ILE A 127 -5.74 6.74 -8.78
C ILE A 127 -4.59 5.83 -8.36
N GLY A 128 -4.82 5.07 -7.35
CA GLY A 128 -3.85 4.07 -6.95
C GLY A 128 -3.41 4.22 -5.54
N SER A 129 -2.57 3.38 -5.10
CA SER A 129 -1.99 2.16 -5.66
C SER A 129 -2.97 0.97 -5.56
N ASP A 130 -2.41 -0.26 -5.56
CA ASP A 130 -3.14 -1.50 -5.47
C ASP A 130 -4.05 -1.82 -6.69
N GLN A 131 -4.80 -2.92 -6.63
CA GLN A 131 -5.55 -3.49 -7.76
C GLN A 131 -6.86 -2.74 -8.05
N ILE A 132 -6.85 -1.41 -7.96
CA ILE A 132 -8.03 -0.58 -8.20
C ILE A 132 -8.58 -0.75 -9.63
N TRP A 133 -7.73 -1.14 -10.58
CA TRP A 133 -8.09 -1.39 -11.96
C TRP A 133 -8.26 -2.88 -12.30
N ASN A 134 -8.35 -3.75 -11.29
CA ASN A 134 -8.63 -5.17 -11.52
C ASN A 134 -10.10 -5.37 -11.89
N TYR A 135 -10.37 -5.61 -13.16
CA TYR A 135 -11.73 -5.78 -13.68
C TYR A 135 -12.42 -7.06 -13.19
N ASN A 136 -11.71 -7.98 -12.52
CA ASN A 136 -12.31 -9.11 -11.83
C ASN A 136 -12.89 -8.74 -10.45
N PHE A 137 -12.52 -7.58 -9.90
CA PHE A 137 -13.04 -7.09 -8.63
C PHE A 137 -14.36 -6.32 -8.84
N ARG A 138 -15.44 -7.04 -9.14
CA ARG A 138 -16.75 -6.51 -9.55
C ARG A 138 -17.38 -5.51 -8.57
N ARG A 139 -17.01 -5.54 -7.31
CA ARG A 139 -17.50 -4.60 -6.29
C ARG A 139 -16.77 -3.24 -6.31
N ILE A 140 -15.61 -3.18 -6.95
CA ILE A 140 -14.73 -2.00 -6.95
C ILE A 140 -14.57 -1.45 -8.36
N PHE A 141 -14.36 -2.32 -9.35
CA PHE A 141 -14.09 -1.91 -10.72
C PHE A 141 -15.32 -1.28 -11.37
N SER A 142 -15.21 -0.02 -11.71
CA SER A 142 -16.21 0.75 -12.45
C SER A 142 -15.57 1.98 -13.09
N ARG A 143 -16.33 2.77 -13.86
CA ARG A 143 -15.88 4.07 -14.41
C ARG A 143 -15.34 5.01 -13.31
N LYS A 144 -15.91 4.96 -12.12
CA LYS A 144 -15.47 5.78 -10.98
C LYS A 144 -14.06 5.45 -10.48
N ALA A 145 -13.58 4.22 -10.72
CA ALA A 145 -12.18 3.86 -10.47
C ALA A 145 -11.19 4.62 -11.38
N PHE A 146 -11.71 5.36 -12.37
CA PHE A 146 -10.97 6.27 -13.26
C PHE A 146 -11.31 7.75 -13.00
N ALA A 147 -12.03 8.04 -11.91
CA ALA A 147 -12.48 9.40 -11.57
C ALA A 147 -13.27 10.09 -12.71
N ASP A 148 -14.12 9.36 -13.43
CA ASP A 148 -14.95 9.90 -14.54
C ASP A 148 -15.89 11.02 -14.08
N PHE A 149 -16.30 10.98 -12.82
CA PHE A 149 -17.16 11.97 -12.17
C PHE A 149 -16.44 13.29 -11.80
N MET A 150 -15.13 13.39 -12.02
CA MET A 150 -14.33 14.60 -11.81
C MET A 150 -13.67 15.07 -13.11
N PRO A 151 -14.42 15.51 -14.13
CA PRO A 151 -13.86 15.79 -15.46
C PRO A 151 -12.96 17.03 -15.49
N LYS A 152 -13.06 17.94 -14.51
CA LYS A 152 -12.27 19.18 -14.44
C LYS A 152 -10.99 19.03 -13.62
N VAL A 153 -10.87 17.95 -12.85
CA VAL A 153 -9.72 17.71 -11.97
C VAL A 153 -8.61 17.01 -12.76
N LYS A 154 -7.36 17.40 -12.54
CA LYS A 154 -6.21 16.76 -13.20
C LYS A 154 -6.04 15.34 -12.68
N LYS A 155 -6.15 14.35 -13.58
CA LYS A 155 -6.06 12.93 -13.26
C LYS A 155 -4.65 12.41 -13.41
N MET A 156 -4.20 11.63 -12.44
CA MET A 156 -2.95 10.88 -12.49
C MET A 156 -3.15 9.48 -11.89
N ALA A 157 -2.39 8.50 -12.36
CA ALA A 157 -2.34 7.19 -11.73
C ALA A 157 -0.98 7.00 -11.07
N PHE A 158 -1.00 6.65 -9.78
CA PHE A 158 0.18 6.46 -8.96
C PHE A 158 0.38 4.99 -8.63
N SER A 159 1.19 4.30 -9.43
CA SER A 159 1.49 2.89 -9.22
C SER A 159 0.21 2.02 -9.18
N ALA A 160 -0.79 2.36 -9.99
CA ALA A 160 -2.02 1.58 -10.08
C ALA A 160 -1.73 0.16 -10.57
N SER A 161 -2.57 -0.80 -10.19
CA SER A 161 -2.43 -2.20 -10.59
C SER A 161 -3.70 -2.70 -11.25
N ILE A 162 -3.55 -3.42 -12.36
CA ILE A 162 -4.62 -4.20 -12.98
C ILE A 162 -4.67 -5.59 -12.33
N GLY A 163 -3.52 -6.11 -11.89
CA GLY A 163 -3.42 -7.35 -11.13
C GLY A 163 -3.67 -8.62 -11.93
N VAL A 164 -3.82 -8.52 -13.25
CA VAL A 164 -3.98 -9.61 -14.20
C VAL A 164 -3.06 -9.42 -15.39
N SER A 165 -2.81 -10.49 -16.15
CA SER A 165 -1.82 -10.47 -17.24
C SER A 165 -2.43 -10.23 -18.62
N ASN A 166 -3.75 -10.21 -18.75
CA ASN A 166 -4.45 -10.05 -20.03
C ASN A 166 -5.39 -8.85 -19.98
N ALA A 167 -5.60 -8.21 -21.12
CA ALA A 167 -6.66 -7.23 -21.30
C ALA A 167 -8.04 -7.91 -21.23
N PRO A 168 -9.10 -7.20 -20.82
CA PRO A 168 -10.46 -7.70 -20.99
C PRO A 168 -10.81 -7.85 -22.47
N ASP A 169 -11.76 -8.74 -22.79
CA ASP A 169 -12.20 -8.95 -24.17
C ASP A 169 -12.80 -7.65 -24.76
N LYS A 170 -12.48 -7.37 -26.03
CA LYS A 170 -12.82 -6.10 -26.72
C LYS A 170 -14.30 -5.76 -26.75
N ASP A 171 -15.16 -6.77 -26.73
CA ASP A 171 -16.62 -6.58 -26.80
C ASP A 171 -17.28 -6.41 -25.42
N THR A 172 -16.48 -6.40 -24.34
CA THR A 172 -16.98 -6.27 -22.97
C THR A 172 -17.11 -4.81 -22.52
N GLU A 173 -17.97 -4.58 -21.51
CA GLU A 173 -18.08 -3.27 -20.86
C GLU A 173 -16.76 -2.90 -20.15
N ASP A 174 -16.03 -3.88 -19.61
CA ASP A 174 -14.75 -3.65 -18.96
C ASP A 174 -13.74 -3.02 -19.93
N TYR A 175 -13.63 -3.54 -21.14
CA TYR A 175 -12.77 -2.96 -22.18
C TYR A 175 -13.16 -1.52 -22.51
N LYS A 176 -14.47 -1.26 -22.65
CA LYS A 176 -14.98 0.10 -22.95
C LYS A 176 -14.65 1.07 -21.83
N ILE A 177 -14.77 0.64 -20.55
CA ILE A 177 -14.41 1.46 -19.41
C ILE A 177 -12.94 1.90 -19.48
N PHE A 178 -12.01 0.99 -19.77
CA PHE A 178 -10.61 1.33 -19.98
C PHE A 178 -10.42 2.28 -21.17
N ALA A 179 -10.95 1.93 -22.33
CA ALA A 179 -10.74 2.66 -23.59
C ALA A 179 -11.23 4.12 -23.49
N GLU A 180 -12.34 4.36 -22.82
CA GLU A 180 -12.94 5.69 -22.69
C GLU A 180 -12.22 6.56 -21.66
N ASN A 181 -11.58 5.97 -20.64
CA ASN A 181 -11.05 6.75 -19.53
C ASN A 181 -9.51 6.90 -19.51
N LEU A 182 -8.75 5.96 -20.06
CA LEU A 182 -7.28 6.00 -19.96
C LEU A 182 -6.65 7.26 -20.57
N ASN A 183 -7.23 7.80 -21.63
CA ASN A 183 -6.69 9.00 -22.31
C ASN A 183 -7.00 10.32 -21.58
N GLU A 184 -7.87 10.28 -20.55
CA GLU A 184 -8.16 11.43 -19.69
C GLU A 184 -7.05 11.71 -18.66
N PHE A 185 -6.12 10.77 -18.46
CA PHE A 185 -5.06 10.92 -17.51
C PHE A 185 -3.91 11.76 -18.03
N LYS A 186 -3.48 12.75 -17.25
CA LYS A 186 -2.27 13.55 -17.52
C LYS A 186 -1.03 12.65 -17.51
N ALA A 187 -0.98 11.69 -16.59
CA ALA A 187 0.10 10.70 -16.50
C ALA A 187 -0.39 9.40 -15.87
N ILE A 188 0.15 8.29 -16.34
CA ILE A 188 -0.13 6.96 -15.81
C ILE A 188 1.16 6.29 -15.37
N SER A 189 1.21 5.89 -14.12
CA SER A 189 2.19 4.91 -13.66
C SER A 189 1.50 3.69 -13.07
N VAL A 190 2.09 2.54 -13.28
CA VAL A 190 1.63 1.23 -12.82
C VAL A 190 2.76 0.51 -12.08
N ARG A 191 2.46 -0.55 -11.33
CA ARG A 191 3.49 -1.28 -10.59
C ARG A 191 3.95 -2.59 -11.25
N GLU A 192 3.32 -3.00 -12.35
CA GLU A 192 3.69 -4.21 -13.11
C GLU A 192 3.73 -3.97 -14.62
N GLU A 193 4.65 -4.65 -15.32
CA GLU A 193 4.80 -4.55 -16.78
C GLU A 193 3.54 -4.99 -17.52
N ALA A 194 2.85 -6.04 -17.04
CA ALA A 194 1.60 -6.52 -17.65
C ALA A 194 0.53 -5.41 -17.72
N ALA A 195 0.40 -4.58 -16.68
CA ALA A 195 -0.55 -3.46 -16.69
C ALA A 195 -0.17 -2.40 -17.73
N LYS A 196 1.13 -2.12 -17.91
CA LYS A 196 1.63 -1.20 -18.95
C LYS A 196 1.28 -1.72 -20.34
N ASP A 197 1.49 -3.02 -20.60
CA ASP A 197 1.19 -3.63 -21.89
C ASP A 197 -0.31 -3.62 -22.19
N ILE A 198 -1.14 -3.93 -21.20
CA ILE A 198 -2.61 -3.85 -21.30
C ILE A 198 -3.06 -2.41 -21.63
N ILE A 199 -2.53 -1.42 -20.93
CA ILE A 199 -2.88 0.00 -21.18
C ILE A 199 -2.46 0.40 -22.58
N LYS A 200 -1.27 0.01 -23.02
CA LYS A 200 -0.80 0.27 -24.39
C LYS A 200 -1.68 -0.40 -25.44
N GLU A 201 -2.08 -1.66 -25.22
CA GLU A 201 -2.99 -2.38 -26.12
C GLU A 201 -4.33 -1.67 -26.28
N ILE A 202 -4.94 -1.23 -25.16
CA ILE A 202 -6.29 -0.66 -25.17
C ILE A 202 -6.29 0.79 -25.66
N SER A 203 -5.35 1.63 -25.19
CA SER A 203 -5.38 3.09 -25.40
C SER A 203 -4.37 3.60 -26.42
N GLY A 204 -3.40 2.77 -26.81
CA GLY A 204 -2.27 3.18 -27.66
C GLY A 204 -1.20 4.03 -26.95
N ARG A 205 -1.33 4.28 -25.64
CA ARG A 205 -0.36 5.05 -24.85
C ARG A 205 0.94 4.29 -24.68
N ASP A 206 2.04 4.96 -24.95
CA ASP A 206 3.42 4.45 -24.76
C ASP A 206 4.20 5.23 -23.69
N ASP A 207 3.57 6.24 -23.08
CA ASP A 207 4.13 7.08 -22.02
C ASP A 207 3.93 6.50 -20.60
N VAL A 208 3.32 5.33 -20.48
CA VAL A 208 3.06 4.65 -19.19
C VAL A 208 4.37 4.20 -18.54
N LYS A 209 4.56 4.54 -17.26
CA LYS A 209 5.75 4.18 -16.49
C LYS A 209 5.47 3.06 -15.51
N VAL A 210 6.37 2.08 -15.45
CA VAL A 210 6.39 1.10 -14.34
C VAL A 210 7.25 1.69 -13.23
N VAL A 211 6.66 1.85 -12.03
CA VAL A 211 7.32 2.43 -10.86
C VAL A 211 7.10 1.54 -9.65
N LEU A 212 7.87 1.77 -8.59
CA LEU A 212 7.70 1.06 -7.33
C LEU A 212 6.29 1.25 -6.75
N ASP A 213 5.82 0.23 -6.02
CA ASP A 213 4.68 0.40 -5.13
C ASP A 213 4.98 1.54 -4.13
N PRO A 214 4.01 2.41 -3.80
CA PRO A 214 4.22 3.53 -2.88
C PRO A 214 4.80 3.12 -1.54
N THR A 215 4.47 1.91 -1.05
CA THR A 215 5.05 1.38 0.20
C THR A 215 6.57 1.28 0.15
N MET A 216 7.13 1.01 -1.03
CA MET A 216 8.58 0.98 -1.23
C MET A 216 9.20 2.37 -1.43
N ILE A 217 8.41 3.38 -1.83
CA ILE A 217 8.88 4.76 -1.98
C ILE A 217 9.04 5.43 -0.61
N VAL A 218 8.16 5.13 0.33
CA VAL A 218 8.30 5.53 1.74
C VAL A 218 9.56 4.89 2.31
N THR A 219 10.36 5.69 3.02
CA THR A 219 11.64 5.23 3.55
C THR A 219 11.47 4.37 4.80
N ARG A 220 12.50 3.62 5.17
CA ARG A 220 12.54 2.83 6.40
C ARG A 220 12.29 3.71 7.63
N GLU A 221 12.93 4.87 7.67
CA GLU A 221 12.83 5.85 8.76
C GLU A 221 11.40 6.44 8.86
N ASP A 222 10.71 6.61 7.73
CA ASP A 222 9.32 7.08 7.75
C ASP A 222 8.36 5.98 8.23
N TRP A 223 8.59 4.73 7.85
CA TRP A 223 7.83 3.60 8.40
C TRP A 223 8.02 3.44 9.90
N GLU A 224 9.23 3.66 10.41
CA GLU A 224 9.54 3.55 11.85
C GLU A 224 8.73 4.52 12.73
N LYS A 225 8.19 5.60 12.17
CA LYS A 225 7.33 6.56 12.88
C LYS A 225 5.94 6.02 13.21
N VAL A 226 5.46 5.03 12.46
CA VAL A 226 4.08 4.53 12.56
C VAL A 226 3.97 3.07 12.98
N ILE A 227 5.07 2.33 13.04
CA ILE A 227 5.06 0.93 13.48
C ILE A 227 4.94 0.82 15.01
N LYS A 228 4.30 -0.26 15.47
CA LYS A 228 4.09 -0.55 16.90
C LYS A 228 4.45 -2.00 17.19
N ARG A 229 5.14 -2.24 18.31
CA ARG A 229 5.38 -3.62 18.78
C ARG A 229 4.05 -4.24 19.22
N PRO A 230 3.69 -5.46 18.76
CA PRO A 230 2.50 -6.16 19.24
C PRO A 230 2.60 -6.43 20.76
N LYS A 231 1.52 -6.19 21.50
CA LYS A 231 1.49 -6.36 22.97
C LYS A 231 1.69 -7.83 23.38
N GLN A 232 1.21 -8.76 22.55
CA GLN A 232 1.30 -10.21 22.78
C GLN A 232 2.67 -10.80 22.42
N LEU A 233 3.56 -10.05 21.77
CA LEU A 233 4.87 -10.55 21.34
C LEU A 233 5.79 -10.83 22.54
N LYS A 234 6.08 -12.13 22.78
CA LYS A 234 6.83 -12.64 23.93
C LYS A 234 8.30 -12.92 23.63
N THR A 235 8.65 -13.09 22.35
CA THR A 235 10.01 -13.41 21.92
C THR A 235 10.44 -12.54 20.76
N ASP A 236 11.74 -12.32 20.61
CA ASP A 236 12.34 -11.66 19.43
C ASP A 236 12.91 -12.69 18.43
N ASN A 237 12.72 -13.99 18.70
CA ASN A 237 13.18 -15.07 17.84
C ASN A 237 11.96 -15.78 17.19
N TYR A 238 11.49 -15.22 16.06
CA TYR A 238 10.29 -15.71 15.41
C TYR A 238 10.37 -15.63 13.89
N ILE A 239 9.52 -16.43 13.25
CA ILE A 239 9.21 -16.40 11.81
C ILE A 239 7.81 -15.78 11.66
N VAL A 240 7.66 -14.83 10.74
CA VAL A 240 6.33 -14.38 10.32
C VAL A 240 5.82 -15.30 9.22
N LYS A 241 4.61 -15.80 9.38
CA LYS A 241 3.85 -16.55 8.38
C LYS A 241 2.68 -15.68 7.92
N CYS A 242 2.71 -15.25 6.64
CA CYS A 242 1.69 -14.38 6.04
C CYS A 242 1.22 -14.95 4.70
N PHE A 243 0.17 -15.73 4.72
CA PHE A 243 -0.42 -16.38 3.54
C PHE A 243 -1.85 -15.93 3.31
N LEU A 244 -2.14 -15.45 2.11
CA LEU A 244 -3.48 -15.08 1.67
C LEU A 244 -4.23 -16.27 1.03
N GLY A 245 -3.49 -17.33 0.68
CA GLY A 245 -4.02 -18.58 0.16
C GLY A 245 -3.81 -19.75 1.13
N THR A 246 -4.31 -20.92 0.74
CA THR A 246 -4.09 -22.17 1.49
C THR A 246 -2.62 -22.57 1.38
N VAL A 247 -2.03 -22.98 2.50
CA VAL A 247 -0.67 -23.49 2.57
C VAL A 247 -0.72 -25.01 2.45
N GLU A 248 -0.03 -25.58 1.46
CA GLU A 248 0.05 -27.03 1.32
C GLU A 248 0.90 -27.64 2.46
N PRO A 249 0.59 -28.89 2.88
CA PRO A 249 1.30 -29.55 3.99
C PRO A 249 2.82 -29.59 3.85
N GLU A 250 3.33 -29.70 2.62
CA GLU A 250 4.77 -29.73 2.33
C GLU A 250 5.44 -28.37 2.62
N LYS A 251 4.77 -27.29 2.24
CA LYS A 251 5.24 -25.92 2.50
C LYS A 251 5.20 -25.61 4.01
N GLU A 252 4.10 -26.00 4.67
CA GLU A 252 3.99 -25.89 6.14
C GLU A 252 5.10 -26.67 6.83
N ALA A 253 5.36 -27.91 6.40
CA ALA A 253 6.43 -28.74 6.96
C ALA A 253 7.82 -28.11 6.80
N ALA A 254 8.09 -27.45 5.68
CA ALA A 254 9.35 -26.73 5.44
C ALA A 254 9.52 -25.54 6.40
N ILE A 255 8.45 -24.76 6.63
CA ILE A 255 8.46 -23.63 7.58
C ILE A 255 8.71 -24.15 9.01
N GLN A 256 8.00 -25.19 9.44
CA GLN A 256 8.13 -25.78 10.78
C GLN A 256 9.52 -26.40 10.98
N LYS A 257 10.08 -27.04 9.96
CA LYS A 257 11.45 -27.58 9.99
C LYS A 257 12.46 -26.44 10.25
N PHE A 258 12.40 -25.39 9.44
CA PHE A 258 13.30 -24.24 9.60
C PHE A 258 13.13 -23.57 10.97
N ALA A 259 11.90 -23.39 11.44
CA ALA A 259 11.61 -22.82 12.75
C ALA A 259 12.25 -23.64 13.87
N LYS A 260 12.10 -24.98 13.83
CA LYS A 260 12.68 -25.89 14.82
C LYS A 260 14.20 -25.87 14.82
N GLU A 261 14.82 -25.88 13.64
CA GLU A 261 16.28 -25.86 13.49
C GLU A 261 16.92 -24.57 14.01
N ASN A 262 16.18 -23.43 13.91
CA ASN A 262 16.63 -22.11 14.35
C ASN A 262 16.06 -21.69 15.71
N GLY A 263 15.29 -22.53 16.38
CA GLY A 263 14.68 -22.25 17.68
C GLY A 263 13.68 -21.08 17.63
N CYS A 264 13.00 -20.87 16.50
CA CYS A 264 12.06 -19.77 16.28
C CYS A 264 10.62 -20.20 16.61
N GLU A 265 9.83 -19.25 17.13
CA GLU A 265 8.37 -19.34 17.15
C GLU A 265 7.80 -19.01 15.76
N VAL A 266 6.73 -19.68 15.32
CA VAL A 266 6.02 -19.34 14.09
C VAL A 266 4.80 -18.49 14.43
N ILE A 267 4.80 -17.23 13.97
CA ILE A 267 3.72 -16.26 14.15
C ILE A 267 2.91 -16.21 12.87
N ASP A 268 1.70 -16.80 12.90
CA ASP A 268 0.76 -16.72 11.79
C ASP A 268 -0.14 -15.49 11.95
N VAL A 269 0.01 -14.52 11.05
CA VAL A 269 -0.74 -13.25 11.12
C VAL A 269 -2.06 -13.27 10.34
N MET A 270 -2.35 -14.39 9.65
CA MET A 270 -3.54 -14.55 8.81
C MET A 270 -4.48 -15.66 9.31
N SER A 271 -4.06 -16.50 10.24
CA SER A 271 -4.90 -17.55 10.82
C SER A 271 -5.79 -16.99 11.94
N GLU A 272 -7.10 -17.22 11.86
CA GLU A 272 -8.08 -16.83 12.89
C GLU A 272 -7.80 -17.50 14.25
N ASP A 273 -7.15 -18.67 14.23
CA ASP A 273 -6.76 -19.40 15.46
C ASP A 273 -5.51 -18.79 16.13
N SER A 274 -4.84 -17.83 15.49
CA SER A 274 -3.62 -17.21 16.00
C SER A 274 -3.93 -16.06 16.96
N GLU A 275 -3.20 -15.97 18.08
CA GLU A 275 -3.26 -14.80 18.97
C GLU A 275 -2.80 -13.50 18.27
N TYR A 276 -2.14 -13.60 17.09
CA TYR A 276 -1.71 -12.49 16.27
C TYR A 276 -2.70 -12.10 15.18
N PHE A 277 -3.81 -12.80 15.02
CA PHE A 277 -4.83 -12.41 14.03
C PHE A 277 -5.42 -11.02 14.30
N GLY A 278 -5.52 -10.63 15.57
CA GLY A 278 -6.06 -9.33 16.00
C GLY A 278 -5.14 -8.13 15.80
N ILE A 279 -3.93 -8.28 15.24
CA ILE A 279 -3.02 -7.14 15.03
C ILE A 279 -3.46 -6.24 13.87
N GLY A 280 -3.00 -4.97 13.91
CA GLY A 280 -3.20 -4.00 12.85
C GLY A 280 -2.00 -3.83 11.92
N PRO A 281 -2.12 -2.90 10.94
CA PRO A 281 -1.05 -2.64 9.98
C PRO A 281 0.26 -2.18 10.64
N ALA A 282 0.21 -1.43 11.74
CA ALA A 282 1.39 -0.96 12.46
C ALA A 282 2.18 -2.12 13.10
N GLU A 283 1.47 -3.05 13.72
CA GLU A 283 2.04 -4.23 14.33
C GLU A 283 2.53 -5.24 13.30
N PHE A 284 1.79 -5.38 12.19
CA PHE A 284 2.20 -6.22 11.06
C PHE A 284 3.58 -5.80 10.54
N VAL A 285 3.77 -4.52 10.23
CA VAL A 285 5.07 -4.01 9.73
C VAL A 285 6.17 -4.18 10.79
N TYR A 286 5.84 -4.05 12.08
CA TYR A 286 6.81 -4.33 13.14
C TYR A 286 7.29 -5.77 13.11
N LEU A 287 6.36 -6.72 12.96
CA LEU A 287 6.70 -8.16 12.89
C LEU A 287 7.54 -8.47 11.65
N GLU A 288 7.16 -7.96 10.48
CA GLU A 288 7.91 -8.11 9.23
C GLU A 288 9.36 -7.59 9.36
N LYS A 289 9.54 -6.43 9.98
CA LYS A 289 10.85 -5.80 10.18
C LYS A 289 11.78 -6.64 11.06
N ASN A 290 11.26 -7.25 12.12
CA ASN A 290 12.08 -7.85 13.17
C ASN A 290 12.11 -9.40 13.13
N ALA A 291 11.46 -10.01 12.13
CA ALA A 291 11.46 -11.46 11.96
C ALA A 291 12.85 -12.01 11.60
N LYS A 292 13.12 -13.25 12.02
CA LYS A 292 14.27 -14.02 11.52
C LYS A 292 14.06 -14.49 10.09
N LEU A 293 12.80 -14.73 9.74
CA LEU A 293 12.36 -15.09 8.40
C LEU A 293 10.91 -14.67 8.20
N VAL A 294 10.60 -14.19 7.01
CA VAL A 294 9.23 -14.01 6.53
C VAL A 294 8.90 -15.09 5.53
N ALA A 295 7.89 -15.92 5.82
CA ALA A 295 7.36 -16.94 4.92
C ALA A 295 6.00 -16.45 4.37
N THR A 296 5.90 -16.21 3.05
CA THR A 296 4.74 -15.51 2.52
C THR A 296 4.38 -15.88 1.08
N ASP A 297 3.10 -15.69 0.72
CA ASP A 297 2.59 -15.61 -0.65
C ASP A 297 2.06 -14.20 -0.98
N SER A 298 2.28 -13.24 -0.08
CA SER A 298 1.76 -11.88 -0.17
C SER A 298 2.77 -10.93 -0.82
N PHE A 299 2.29 -10.12 -1.78
CA PHE A 299 3.09 -9.06 -2.40
C PHE A 299 3.61 -8.05 -1.35
N HIS A 300 2.73 -7.52 -0.49
CA HIS A 300 3.14 -6.49 0.47
C HIS A 300 4.04 -7.03 1.58
N SER A 301 3.88 -8.27 2.00
CA SER A 301 4.80 -8.92 2.93
C SER A 301 6.21 -9.03 2.32
N SER A 302 6.33 -9.47 1.07
CA SER A 302 7.61 -9.46 0.33
C SER A 302 8.20 -8.05 0.20
N VAL A 303 7.36 -7.04 -0.04
CA VAL A 303 7.76 -5.63 -0.11
C VAL A 303 8.37 -5.16 1.20
N PHE A 304 7.71 -5.42 2.34
CA PHE A 304 8.25 -5.01 3.65
C PHE A 304 9.52 -5.76 4.01
N ALA A 305 9.62 -7.04 3.69
CA ALA A 305 10.85 -7.78 3.88
C ALA A 305 12.03 -7.16 3.09
N ILE A 306 11.81 -6.72 1.84
CA ILE A 306 12.83 -6.00 1.06
C ILE A 306 13.14 -4.63 1.69
N ILE A 307 12.14 -3.85 2.12
CA ILE A 307 12.35 -2.53 2.72
C ILE A 307 13.23 -2.62 3.98
N PHE A 308 12.98 -3.61 4.82
CA PHE A 308 13.66 -3.76 6.10
C PHE A 308 14.88 -4.68 6.06
N ASP A 309 15.18 -5.25 4.90
CA ASP A 309 16.31 -6.16 4.74
C ASP A 309 16.15 -7.45 5.56
N THR A 310 14.90 -7.88 5.73
CA THR A 310 14.53 -9.07 6.46
C THR A 310 14.65 -10.30 5.55
N PRO A 311 15.23 -11.42 5.99
CA PRO A 311 15.20 -12.68 5.25
C PRO A 311 13.76 -13.09 4.93
N PHE A 312 13.48 -13.49 3.67
CA PHE A 312 12.14 -13.93 3.30
C PHE A 312 12.16 -15.00 2.23
N VAL A 313 11.11 -15.81 2.20
CA VAL A 313 10.84 -16.83 1.18
C VAL A 313 9.43 -16.66 0.66
N VAL A 314 9.30 -16.66 -0.65
CA VAL A 314 8.02 -16.54 -1.34
C VAL A 314 7.52 -17.92 -1.76
N PHE A 315 6.31 -18.24 -1.37
CA PHE A 315 5.63 -19.48 -1.74
C PHE A 315 4.61 -19.23 -2.83
N GLN A 316 4.72 -19.97 -3.92
CA GLN A 316 3.75 -19.87 -5.00
C GLN A 316 2.41 -20.48 -4.58
N ARG A 317 1.31 -19.80 -4.92
CA ARG A 317 -0.05 -20.30 -4.69
C ARG A 317 -0.40 -21.40 -5.68
N SER A 318 -1.05 -22.43 -5.21
CA SER A 318 -1.46 -23.57 -6.04
C SER A 318 -2.79 -23.34 -6.75
N ASP A 319 -3.58 -22.37 -6.33
CA ASP A 319 -4.87 -22.06 -6.91
C ASP A 319 -4.71 -21.44 -8.31
N ASN A 320 -5.24 -22.16 -9.32
CA ASN A 320 -5.19 -21.73 -10.72
C ASN A 320 -5.90 -20.40 -11.01
N LYS A 321 -6.89 -20.01 -10.19
CA LYS A 321 -7.58 -18.72 -10.33
C LYS A 321 -6.70 -17.53 -9.95
N LEU A 322 -5.66 -17.78 -9.16
CA LEU A 322 -4.74 -16.75 -8.63
C LEU A 322 -3.39 -16.75 -9.36
N LYS A 323 -3.16 -17.64 -10.34
CA LYS A 323 -1.90 -17.66 -11.12
C LYS A 323 -1.59 -16.32 -11.81
N SER A 324 -2.62 -15.60 -12.24
CA SER A 324 -2.45 -14.26 -12.84
C SER A 324 -1.90 -13.21 -11.85
N MET A 325 -2.01 -13.46 -10.55
CA MET A 325 -1.50 -12.56 -9.52
C MET A 325 -0.01 -12.76 -9.22
N HIS A 326 0.63 -13.81 -9.74
CA HIS A 326 2.05 -14.09 -9.58
C HIS A 326 2.93 -13.08 -10.31
N SER A 327 2.47 -12.52 -11.43
CA SER A 327 3.23 -11.56 -12.24
C SER A 327 3.75 -10.36 -11.45
N ARG A 328 3.03 -9.92 -10.41
CA ARG A 328 3.46 -8.81 -9.54
C ARG A 328 4.66 -9.20 -8.66
N ILE A 329 4.63 -10.41 -8.10
CA ILE A 329 5.73 -10.94 -7.28
C ILE A 329 6.94 -11.23 -8.18
N GLU A 330 6.73 -11.80 -9.35
CA GLU A 330 7.79 -12.04 -10.34
C GLU A 330 8.44 -10.73 -10.78
N THR A 331 7.65 -9.70 -11.09
CA THR A 331 8.16 -8.35 -11.40
C THR A 331 8.94 -7.77 -10.21
N LEU A 332 8.44 -7.94 -8.98
CA LEU A 332 9.12 -7.48 -7.78
C LEU A 332 10.47 -8.17 -7.62
N LEU A 333 10.49 -9.50 -7.58
CA LEU A 333 11.69 -10.28 -7.37
C LEU A 333 12.73 -10.06 -8.50
N GLY A 334 12.27 -10.05 -9.76
CA GLY A 334 13.14 -9.75 -10.91
C GLY A 334 13.73 -8.34 -10.85
N THR A 335 12.96 -7.35 -10.42
CA THR A 335 13.46 -5.98 -10.24
C THR A 335 14.61 -5.92 -9.23
N PHE A 336 14.50 -6.67 -8.14
CA PHE A 336 15.49 -6.67 -7.05
C PHE A 336 16.54 -7.77 -7.15
N LYS A 337 16.50 -8.61 -8.20
CA LYS A 337 17.38 -9.77 -8.41
C LYS A 337 17.32 -10.80 -7.28
N LEU A 338 16.09 -11.05 -6.81
CA LEU A 338 15.79 -11.92 -5.67
C LEU A 338 14.93 -13.14 -6.08
N GLU A 339 14.95 -13.55 -7.35
CA GLU A 339 14.15 -14.66 -7.89
C GLU A 339 14.44 -16.00 -7.17
N HIS A 340 15.66 -16.17 -6.69
CA HIS A 340 16.09 -17.34 -5.90
C HIS A 340 15.39 -17.45 -4.54
N ARG A 341 14.63 -16.42 -4.12
CA ARG A 341 13.80 -16.46 -2.89
C ARG A 341 12.44 -17.12 -3.09
N ILE A 342 12.16 -17.61 -4.28
CA ILE A 342 10.98 -18.46 -4.51
C ILE A 342 11.26 -19.84 -3.92
N PHE A 343 10.35 -20.32 -3.08
CA PHE A 343 10.42 -21.66 -2.50
C PHE A 343 10.27 -22.72 -3.58
N GLU A 344 11.23 -23.61 -3.69
CA GLU A 344 11.17 -24.77 -4.57
C GLU A 344 10.93 -26.07 -3.77
N ASN A 345 11.84 -26.44 -2.90
CA ASN A 345 11.78 -27.71 -2.15
C ASN A 345 12.13 -27.55 -0.66
N GLU A 346 13.05 -26.67 -0.33
CA GLU A 346 13.48 -26.42 1.05
C GLU A 346 13.91 -24.96 1.25
N ILE A 347 13.96 -24.53 2.51
CA ILE A 347 14.48 -23.22 2.90
C ILE A 347 15.95 -23.40 3.26
N THR A 348 16.84 -22.72 2.55
CA THR A 348 18.30 -22.84 2.71
C THR A 348 18.94 -21.49 3.00
N ASP A 349 20.09 -21.48 3.68
CA ASP A 349 20.84 -20.27 4.02
C ASP A 349 21.29 -19.51 2.75
N ASP A 350 21.52 -20.24 1.65
CA ASP A 350 21.87 -19.63 0.34
C ASP A 350 20.82 -18.66 -0.20
N MET A 351 19.56 -18.78 0.26
CA MET A 351 18.47 -17.85 -0.10
C MET A 351 18.63 -16.47 0.56
N PHE A 352 19.50 -16.32 1.57
CA PHE A 352 19.57 -15.11 2.41
C PHE A 352 20.95 -14.47 2.44
N ARG A 353 21.68 -14.53 1.33
CA ARG A 353 23.02 -13.93 1.23
C ARG A 353 22.95 -12.42 1.43
N GLN A 354 23.85 -11.91 2.25
CA GLN A 354 23.90 -10.47 2.52
C GLN A 354 24.21 -9.66 1.26
N GLU A 355 24.99 -10.20 0.34
CA GLU A 355 25.34 -9.56 -0.94
C GLU A 355 24.11 -9.26 -1.79
N ASP A 356 23.12 -10.16 -1.81
CA ASP A 356 21.87 -9.99 -2.53
C ASP A 356 21.04 -8.84 -1.91
N ASN A 357 21.03 -8.76 -0.59
CA ASN A 357 20.37 -7.68 0.14
C ASN A 357 21.01 -6.32 -0.16
N GLU A 358 22.35 -6.24 -0.18
CA GLU A 358 23.06 -5.01 -0.54
C GLU A 358 22.74 -4.55 -1.96
N VAL A 359 22.64 -5.49 -2.91
CA VAL A 359 22.22 -5.20 -4.29
C VAL A 359 20.79 -4.70 -4.32
N ALA A 360 19.88 -5.38 -3.62
CA ALA A 360 18.46 -4.99 -3.54
C ALA A 360 18.30 -3.57 -2.95
N GLN A 361 19.02 -3.23 -1.88
CA GLN A 361 18.95 -1.90 -1.26
C GLN A 361 19.47 -0.79 -2.20
N LYS A 362 20.50 -1.04 -2.99
CA LYS A 362 20.98 -0.09 -4.03
C LYS A 362 19.91 0.15 -5.09
N ILE A 363 19.31 -0.93 -5.61
CA ILE A 363 18.21 -0.84 -6.58
C ILE A 363 17.02 -0.09 -5.98
N LEU A 364 16.67 -0.35 -4.72
CA LEU A 364 15.58 0.32 -4.02
C LEU A 364 15.82 1.83 -3.95
N ALA A 365 17.04 2.26 -3.59
CA ALA A 365 17.38 3.67 -3.51
C ALA A 365 17.29 4.38 -4.88
N GLU A 366 17.78 3.76 -5.93
CA GLU A 366 17.69 4.28 -7.30
C GLU A 366 16.23 4.39 -7.77
N LYS A 367 15.45 3.32 -7.62
CA LYS A 367 14.05 3.27 -8.03
C LYS A 367 13.17 4.25 -7.25
N ARG A 368 13.43 4.47 -5.95
CA ARG A 368 12.76 5.51 -5.15
C ARG A 368 12.99 6.89 -5.75
N LYS A 369 14.24 7.20 -6.09
CA LYS A 369 14.59 8.48 -6.70
C LYS A 369 13.88 8.65 -8.04
N ASP A 370 13.94 7.65 -8.91
CA ASP A 370 13.33 7.67 -10.24
C ASP A 370 11.81 7.88 -10.16
N ALA A 371 11.13 7.20 -9.23
CA ALA A 371 9.69 7.35 -9.01
C ALA A 371 9.35 8.78 -8.56
N MET A 372 10.06 9.32 -7.56
CA MET A 372 9.80 10.66 -7.07
C MET A 372 10.13 11.74 -8.09
N ASP A 373 11.18 11.59 -8.89
CA ASP A 373 11.54 12.52 -9.96
C ASP A 373 10.49 12.49 -11.09
N TYR A 374 9.98 11.31 -11.44
CA TYR A 374 8.86 11.18 -12.38
C TYR A 374 7.63 11.97 -11.90
N PHE A 375 7.19 11.77 -10.66
CA PHE A 375 6.01 12.46 -10.13
C PHE A 375 6.21 13.98 -10.02
N LYS A 376 7.41 14.46 -9.72
CA LYS A 376 7.70 15.90 -9.77
C LYS A 376 7.45 16.48 -11.17
N THR A 377 7.84 15.78 -12.24
CA THR A 377 7.63 16.26 -13.62
C THR A 377 6.17 16.27 -14.02
N VAL A 378 5.34 15.39 -13.44
CA VAL A 378 3.90 15.29 -13.73
C VAL A 378 3.08 16.38 -13.04
N LEU A 379 3.51 16.83 -11.87
CA LEU A 379 2.77 17.77 -11.02
C LEU A 379 3.07 19.25 -11.30
N VAL A 380 3.92 19.51 -12.24
CA VAL A 380 4.25 20.89 -12.69
C VAL A 380 3.18 21.51 -13.58
#